data_737711101cca524b84b3816994e15de9
#
_entry.id   737711101cca524b84b3816994e15de9
#
_cell.length_a   1.000
_cell.length_b   1.000
_cell.length_c   1.000
_cell.angle_alpha   90.00
_cell.angle_beta   90.00
_cell.angle_gamma   90.00
#
_symmetry.space_group_name_H-M   'P 1'
#
loop_
_entity.id
_entity.type
_entity.pdbx_description
1 polymer ?
#
loop_
_entity_poly.entity_id
_entity_poly.type
_entity_poly.pdbx_seq_one_letter_code
_entity_poly.pdbx_strand_id
1 'polypeptide(L)'
;TVLPELAELRARPAGSLSGGQGKMAALGRALMLGTRLVILDEPFQGLAPVLAQRYAEALRRLRAQDADITLLITESNPRLLETFADTTITIERGEIELAGQAA
;
A
#
# COMPACT_ATOMS: atom_id res chain seq x y z
N THR A 1 2.96 7.48 -14.17
CA THR A 1 2.06 7.73 -13.04
C THR A 1 1.94 6.49 -12.15
N VAL A 2 2.10 6.67 -10.85
CA VAL A 2 2.01 5.57 -9.88
C VAL A 2 0.57 5.11 -9.71
N LEU A 3 -0.37 6.03 -9.70
CA LEU A 3 -1.78 5.77 -9.43
C LEU A 3 -2.65 6.26 -10.59
N PRO A 4 -2.59 5.60 -11.76
CA PRO A 4 -3.39 6.03 -12.91
C PRO A 4 -4.90 5.96 -12.63
N GLU A 5 -5.32 5.09 -11.72
CA GLU A 5 -6.73 4.93 -11.34
C GLU A 5 -7.33 6.21 -10.77
N LEU A 6 -6.53 7.06 -10.15
CA LEU A 6 -7.01 8.33 -9.58
C LEU A 6 -7.38 9.35 -10.65
N ALA A 7 -6.82 9.25 -11.85
CA ALA A 7 -7.14 10.19 -12.91
C ALA A 7 -8.63 10.18 -13.26
N GLU A 8 -9.26 9.01 -13.20
CA GLU A 8 -10.68 8.86 -13.47
C GLU A 8 -11.58 9.42 -12.37
N LEU A 9 -11.03 9.63 -11.18
CA LEU A 9 -11.78 10.05 -9.99
C LEU A 9 -11.67 11.54 -9.71
N ARG A 10 -10.92 12.29 -10.53
CA ARG A 10 -10.57 13.70 -10.25
C ARG A 10 -11.78 14.60 -10.02
N ALA A 11 -12.86 14.40 -10.77
CA ALA A 11 -14.03 15.23 -10.69
C ALA A 11 -15.10 14.67 -9.73
N ARG A 12 -14.85 13.54 -9.08
CA ARG A 12 -15.83 12.91 -8.20
C ARG A 12 -15.67 13.39 -6.77
N PRO A 13 -16.78 13.72 -6.07
CA PRO A 13 -16.70 14.03 -4.64
C PRO A 13 -16.15 12.84 -3.85
N ALA A 14 -15.37 13.13 -2.81
CA ALA A 14 -14.75 12.09 -1.98
C ALA A 14 -15.81 11.13 -1.39
N GLY A 15 -16.97 11.65 -1.00
CA GLY A 15 -18.03 10.83 -0.43
C GLY A 15 -18.68 9.85 -1.39
N SER A 16 -18.45 10.00 -2.72
CA SER A 16 -18.99 9.10 -3.73
C SER A 16 -18.06 7.95 -4.09
N LEU A 17 -16.85 7.91 -3.50
CA LEU A 17 -15.87 6.87 -3.80
C LEU A 17 -16.23 5.57 -3.10
N SER A 18 -15.99 4.43 -3.76
CA SER A 18 -16.05 3.12 -3.12
C SER A 18 -14.96 2.99 -2.06
N GLY A 19 -15.05 1.97 -1.19
CA GLY A 19 -14.01 1.71 -0.19
C GLY A 19 -12.63 1.56 -0.81
N GLY A 20 -12.50 0.81 -1.91
CA GLY A 20 -11.25 0.64 -2.62
C GLY A 20 -10.74 1.93 -3.25
N GLN A 21 -11.63 2.70 -3.86
CA GLN A 21 -11.28 3.99 -4.43
C GLN A 21 -10.83 4.97 -3.34
N GLY A 22 -11.50 4.96 -2.19
CA GLY A 22 -11.12 5.78 -1.05
C GLY A 22 -9.72 5.44 -0.54
N LYS A 23 -9.38 4.16 -0.48
CA LYS A 23 -8.03 3.74 -0.08
C LYS A 23 -6.97 4.17 -1.08
N MET A 24 -7.26 4.08 -2.39
CA MET A 24 -6.36 4.60 -3.42
C MET A 24 -6.15 6.11 -3.28
N ALA A 25 -7.23 6.86 -3.05
CA ALA A 25 -7.15 8.29 -2.84
C ALA A 25 -6.33 8.64 -1.61
N ALA A 26 -6.48 7.87 -0.53
CA ALA A 26 -5.70 8.06 0.69
C ALA A 26 -4.20 7.83 0.44
N LEU A 27 -3.86 6.80 -0.32
CA LEU A 27 -2.48 6.55 -0.71
C LEU A 27 -1.92 7.72 -1.52
N GLY A 28 -2.68 8.19 -2.51
CA GLY A 28 -2.27 9.34 -3.32
C GLY A 28 -2.03 10.58 -2.47
N ARG A 29 -2.90 10.83 -1.50
CA ARG A 29 -2.74 11.94 -0.57
C ARG A 29 -1.46 11.83 0.25
N ALA A 30 -1.17 10.64 0.76
CA ALA A 30 0.04 10.41 1.54
C ALA A 30 1.29 10.68 0.70
N LEU A 31 1.29 10.26 -0.56
CA LEU A 31 2.41 10.48 -1.47
C LEU A 31 2.62 11.96 -1.80
N MET A 32 1.56 12.73 -1.84
CA MET A 32 1.64 14.17 -2.12
C MET A 32 2.30 14.97 -1.00
N LEU A 33 2.38 14.41 0.21
CA LEU A 33 3.03 15.07 1.34
C LEU A 33 4.55 15.09 1.21
N GLY A 34 5.11 14.39 0.24
CA GLY A 34 6.54 14.43 -0.05
C GLY A 34 7.42 13.79 1.01
N THR A 35 6.87 12.89 1.83
CA THR A 35 7.62 12.21 2.86
C THR A 35 8.39 11.03 2.29
N ARG A 36 9.50 10.66 2.96
CA ARG A 36 10.26 9.46 2.59
C ARG A 36 9.74 8.20 3.25
N LEU A 37 8.90 8.33 4.25
CA LEU A 37 8.28 7.20 4.95
C LEU A 37 6.77 7.31 4.82
N VAL A 38 6.17 6.26 4.28
CA VAL A 38 4.72 6.14 4.22
C VAL A 38 4.31 4.93 5.05
N ILE A 39 3.39 5.14 5.98
CA ILE A 39 2.87 4.10 6.85
C ILE A 39 1.46 3.76 6.40
N LEU A 40 1.24 2.50 6.08
CA LEU A 40 -0.04 1.99 5.62
C LEU A 40 -0.52 0.90 6.57
N ASP A 41 -1.63 1.16 7.23
CA ASP A 41 -2.19 0.24 8.21
C ASP A 41 -3.34 -0.55 7.57
N GLU A 42 -3.15 -1.86 7.39
CA GLU A 42 -4.12 -2.77 6.81
C GLU A 42 -4.70 -2.26 5.47
N PRO A 43 -3.86 -1.89 4.50
CA PRO A 43 -4.35 -1.27 3.27
C PRO A 43 -5.21 -2.19 2.41
N PHE A 44 -5.06 -3.51 2.55
CA PHE A 44 -5.83 -4.47 1.75
C PHE A 44 -7.13 -4.90 2.41
N GLN A 45 -7.36 -4.53 3.68
CA GLN A 45 -8.54 -4.94 4.41
C GLN A 45 -9.82 -4.42 3.73
N GLY A 46 -10.77 -5.31 3.53
CA GLY A 46 -12.05 -4.96 2.94
C GLY A 46 -12.04 -4.73 1.44
N LEU A 47 -10.91 -4.93 0.77
CA LEU A 47 -10.83 -4.80 -0.67
C LEU A 47 -11.22 -6.10 -1.38
N ALA A 48 -11.98 -5.97 -2.46
CA ALA A 48 -12.20 -7.09 -3.37
C ALA A 48 -10.84 -7.53 -3.96
N PRO A 49 -10.69 -8.82 -4.31
CA PRO A 49 -9.39 -9.33 -4.78
C PRO A 49 -8.77 -8.55 -5.94
N VAL A 50 -9.58 -8.10 -6.89
CA VAL A 50 -9.08 -7.32 -8.03
C VAL A 50 -8.53 -5.97 -7.57
N LEU A 51 -9.22 -5.31 -6.66
CA LEU A 51 -8.78 -4.02 -6.12
C LEU A 51 -7.54 -4.17 -5.25
N ALA A 52 -7.48 -5.24 -4.46
CA ALA A 52 -6.30 -5.52 -3.64
C ALA A 52 -5.06 -5.71 -4.52
N GLN A 53 -5.20 -6.42 -5.63
CA GLN A 53 -4.09 -6.62 -6.56
C GLN A 53 -3.67 -5.31 -7.23
N ARG A 54 -4.63 -4.48 -7.61
CA ARG A 54 -4.33 -3.16 -8.18
C ARG A 54 -3.60 -2.26 -7.18
N TYR A 55 -4.00 -2.32 -5.92
CA TYR A 55 -3.34 -1.56 -4.87
C TYR A 55 -1.90 -2.05 -4.67
N ALA A 56 -1.70 -3.36 -4.59
CA ALA A 56 -0.37 -3.94 -4.46
C ALA A 56 0.52 -3.56 -5.64
N GLU A 57 -0.03 -3.57 -6.84
CA GLU A 57 0.70 -3.19 -8.04
C GLU A 57 1.09 -1.70 -8.02
N ALA A 58 0.21 -0.85 -7.51
CA ALA A 58 0.53 0.57 -7.33
C ALA A 58 1.72 0.75 -6.38
N LEU A 59 1.77 -0.02 -5.30
CA LEU A 59 2.90 0.02 -4.37
C LEU A 59 4.20 -0.46 -5.03
N ARG A 60 4.13 -1.49 -5.87
CA ARG A 60 5.31 -1.94 -6.62
C ARG A 60 5.80 -0.87 -7.58
N ARG A 61 4.87 -0.23 -8.30
CA ARG A 61 5.24 0.87 -9.21
C ARG A 61 5.89 2.02 -8.44
N LEU A 62 5.35 2.35 -7.28
CA LEU A 62 5.91 3.40 -6.44
C LEU A 62 7.35 3.09 -6.09
N ARG A 63 7.63 1.88 -5.62
CA ARG A 63 8.99 1.48 -5.27
C ARG A 63 9.93 1.50 -6.47
N ALA A 64 9.44 1.10 -7.64
CA ALA A 64 10.25 1.11 -8.85
C ALA A 64 10.60 2.52 -9.31
N GLN A 65 9.72 3.48 -9.06
CA GLN A 65 9.90 4.87 -9.50
C GLN A 65 10.64 5.73 -8.49
N ASP A 66 10.56 5.39 -7.21
CA ASP A 66 11.16 6.20 -6.13
C ASP A 66 11.88 5.27 -5.14
N ALA A 67 13.19 5.13 -5.34
CA ALA A 67 14.02 4.29 -4.49
C ALA A 67 14.22 4.86 -3.09
N ASP A 68 13.95 6.13 -2.89
CA ASP A 68 14.15 6.80 -1.60
C ASP A 68 12.96 6.62 -0.65
N ILE A 69 11.85 6.13 -1.14
CA ILE A 69 10.67 5.94 -0.31
C ILE A 69 10.75 4.65 0.49
N THR A 70 10.36 4.72 1.75
CA THR A 70 10.20 3.55 2.61
C THR A 70 8.72 3.35 2.88
N LEU A 71 8.27 2.12 2.70
CA LEU A 71 6.89 1.74 3.00
C LEU A 71 6.89 0.83 4.23
N LEU A 72 6.16 1.24 5.25
CA LEU A 72 5.89 0.42 6.43
C LEU A 72 4.43 0.00 6.36
N ILE A 73 4.19 -1.28 6.15
CA ILE A 73 2.86 -1.80 5.89
C ILE A 73 2.50 -2.86 6.93
N THR A 74 1.36 -2.70 7.58
CA THR A 74 0.84 -3.72 8.48
C THR A 74 -0.24 -4.53 7.77
N GLU A 75 -0.20 -5.84 7.93
CA GLU A 75 -1.21 -6.75 7.37
C GLU A 75 -1.34 -7.99 8.22
N SER A 76 -2.58 -8.44 8.43
CA SER A 76 -2.84 -9.72 9.10
C SER A 76 -2.66 -10.90 8.14
N ASN A 77 -2.79 -10.67 6.83
CA ASN A 77 -2.51 -11.66 5.80
C ASN A 77 -1.54 -11.07 4.78
N PRO A 78 -0.24 -11.35 4.89
CA PRO A 78 0.78 -10.65 4.12
C PRO A 78 0.99 -11.18 2.70
N ARG A 79 0.13 -12.03 2.18
CA ARG A 79 0.33 -12.69 0.88
C ARG A 79 0.68 -11.75 -0.26
N LEU A 80 -0.02 -10.62 -0.34
CA LEU A 80 0.23 -9.66 -1.42
C LEU A 80 1.54 -8.90 -1.23
N LEU A 81 2.06 -8.87 0.00
CA LEU A 81 3.33 -8.21 0.30
C LEU A 81 4.54 -9.10 0.05
N GLU A 82 4.37 -10.41 0.10
CA GLU A 82 5.48 -11.36 -0.04
C GLU A 82 6.23 -11.19 -1.36
N THR A 83 5.56 -10.69 -2.38
CA THR A 83 6.16 -10.55 -3.71
C THR A 83 7.11 -9.37 -3.82
N PHE A 84 7.06 -8.41 -2.89
CA PHE A 84 7.90 -7.21 -2.99
C PHE A 84 8.42 -6.68 -1.67
N ALA A 85 8.09 -7.28 -0.54
CA ALA A 85 8.61 -6.85 0.75
C ALA A 85 10.10 -7.17 0.86
N ASP A 86 10.88 -6.21 1.32
CA ASP A 86 12.31 -6.42 1.55
C ASP A 86 12.57 -7.12 2.87
N THR A 87 11.81 -6.74 3.89
CA THR A 87 11.93 -7.29 5.24
C THR A 87 10.55 -7.50 5.81
N THR A 88 10.34 -8.64 6.44
CA THR A 88 9.07 -8.94 7.11
C THR A 88 9.32 -9.13 8.60
N ILE A 89 8.52 -8.44 9.41
CA ILE A 89 8.53 -8.57 10.86
C ILE A 89 7.18 -9.14 11.26
N THR A 90 7.20 -10.28 11.93
CA THR A 90 5.98 -10.89 12.44
C THR A 90 5.87 -10.62 13.93
N ILE A 91 4.72 -10.12 14.36
CA ILE A 91 4.41 -9.89 15.76
C ILE A 91 3.29 -10.82 16.14
N GLU A 92 3.55 -11.72 17.08
CA GLU A 92 2.58 -12.70 17.53
C GLU A 92 2.72 -12.92 19.03
N ARG A 93 1.63 -12.76 19.76
CA ARG A 93 1.59 -12.96 21.22
C ARG A 93 2.66 -12.18 21.97
N GLY A 94 2.94 -10.96 21.52
CA GLY A 94 3.93 -10.10 22.15
C GLY A 94 5.37 -10.41 21.78
N GLU A 95 5.59 -11.37 20.90
CA GLU A 95 6.93 -11.72 20.41
C GLU A 95 7.14 -11.21 18.98
N ILE A 96 8.37 -10.88 18.67
CA ILE A 96 8.76 -10.35 17.37
C ILE A 96 9.70 -11.34 16.69
N GLU A 97 9.37 -11.67 15.45
CA GLU A 97 10.22 -12.51 14.62
C GLU A 97 10.56 -11.76 13.33
N LEU A 98 11.84 -11.67 13.03
CA LEU A 98 12.33 -11.04 11.81
C LEU A 98 12.61 -12.10 10.77
N ALA A 99 11.96 -12.01 9.61
CA ALA A 99 12.10 -12.99 8.55
C ALA A 99 12.00 -12.34 7.17
N GLY A 100 12.39 -13.09 6.15
CA GLY A 100 12.18 -12.69 4.76
C GLY A 100 13.03 -11.53 4.29
N GLN A 101 14.21 -11.37 4.85
CA GLN A 101 15.10 -10.32 4.41
C GLN A 101 15.63 -10.62 3.02
N ALA A 102 15.35 -9.74 2.06
CA ALA A 102 15.88 -9.87 0.72
C ALA A 102 17.37 -9.52 0.72
N ALA A 103 18.14 -10.37 0.10
CA ALA A 103 19.58 -10.15 -0.01
C ALA A 103 19.92 -9.03 -1.01
#